data_6bf83de647d75e436eca8df1c93f9921
#
_entry.id   6bf83de647d75e436eca8df1c93f9921
#
_cell.length_a   1.000
_cell.length_b   1.000
_cell.length_c   1.000
_cell.angle_alpha   90.00
_cell.angle_beta   90.00
_cell.angle_gamma   90.00
#
_symmetry.space_group_name_H-M   'P 1'
#
loop_
_entity.id
_entity.type
_entity.pdbx_description
1 polymer ?
#
loop_
_entity_poly.entity_id
_entity_poly.type
_entity_poly.pdbx_seq_one_letter_code
_entity_poly.pdbx_strand_id
1 'polypeptide(L)'
;MTRRAILVSVVVLALLFVAYAFRPDARPVTEQTVWSYWHNPIPPAIVRRCIRNWSLVGKCKDVRVLDMFTVHRYVPLAQMMKFNRLTNNEANKSDLIRFYLLERYGGIWVDCSTFMTAPLDWLPDGFFCYNARRFSKNGHVCLENFFLKSPKGHPFITRWRRQTEKDFADPDFKANNAKYRAMIGKNADYLVPYVSSLKLDKSGIHYEASEDGPYFDTVKAGWRNPSEMCQNISYSTKIVKLFNATRKKCSPRVVPLTATFADYSPAGVYARFKDRFQEKGQGTGAVDMLYCICMPKRRGYATRMVAHFGQKYKLLDAITPKDLSPEDYQNLSETLNSRNKWLYRKMTKLPVCLSFFMCYHDAYVNGYDTIAIVEDDIKFTVSMDRITAAINEFKKVNASVLFLGYCWANCAKMRREGAQVSENLHVVPKGVQLLCNHALVMKKSFIKEYMTRNEVTYWRHRNDHTLSDYLRDHGIKKVVTPKAFIVQNREEMGSNNENYDNGGKACVLN
;
A
#
# COMPACT_ATOMS: atom_id res chain seq x y z
N MET A 1 -8.75 46.68 30.66
CA MET A 1 -9.64 45.59 31.11
C MET A 1 -9.54 45.47 32.63
N THR A 2 -10.64 45.49 33.33
CA THR A 2 -10.66 45.31 34.78
C THR A 2 -10.33 43.86 35.15
N ARG A 3 -9.73 43.62 36.33
CA ARG A 3 -9.43 42.23 36.82
C ARG A 3 -10.68 41.32 36.78
N ARG A 4 -11.88 41.90 37.04
CA ARG A 4 -13.15 41.16 36.93
C ARG A 4 -13.47 40.72 35.49
N ALA A 5 -13.22 41.56 34.49
CA ALA A 5 -13.46 41.19 33.08
C ALA A 5 -12.52 40.07 32.61
N ILE A 6 -11.26 40.09 33.05
CA ILE A 6 -10.29 39.01 32.75
C ILE A 6 -10.75 37.71 33.40
N LEU A 7 -11.15 37.73 34.68
CA LEU A 7 -11.61 36.53 35.39
C LEU A 7 -12.86 35.94 34.73
N VAL A 8 -13.84 36.76 34.36
CA VAL A 8 -15.05 36.29 33.65
C VAL A 8 -14.68 35.67 32.30
N SER A 9 -13.78 36.30 31.52
CA SER A 9 -13.35 35.77 30.24
C SER A 9 -12.64 34.41 30.40
N VAL A 10 -11.79 34.26 31.42
CA VAL A 10 -11.11 32.96 31.69
C VAL A 10 -12.11 31.89 32.09
N VAL A 11 -13.09 32.20 32.93
CA VAL A 11 -14.13 31.24 33.33
C VAL A 11 -15.00 30.84 32.14
N VAL A 12 -15.42 31.80 31.32
CA VAL A 12 -16.20 31.49 30.10
C VAL A 12 -15.43 30.63 29.14
N LEU A 13 -14.14 30.92 28.86
CA LEU A 13 -13.27 30.11 28.03
C LEU A 13 -13.09 28.69 28.60
N ALA A 14 -12.92 28.58 29.93
CA ALA A 14 -12.82 27.28 30.59
C ALA A 14 -14.13 26.47 30.44
N LEU A 15 -15.30 27.11 30.63
CA LEU A 15 -16.59 26.43 30.42
C LEU A 15 -16.84 26.04 28.99
N LEU A 16 -16.49 26.89 28.01
CA LEU A 16 -16.57 26.56 26.58
C LEU A 16 -15.63 25.40 26.22
N PHE A 17 -14.43 25.39 26.79
CA PHE A 17 -13.47 24.30 26.61
C PHE A 17 -13.99 22.99 27.20
N VAL A 18 -14.56 23.02 28.42
CA VAL A 18 -15.19 21.83 29.02
C VAL A 18 -16.36 21.36 28.17
N ALA A 19 -17.26 22.24 27.74
CA ALA A 19 -18.37 21.91 26.88
C ALA A 19 -17.91 21.29 25.56
N TYR A 20 -16.85 21.81 24.96
CA TYR A 20 -16.24 21.23 23.75
C TYR A 20 -15.62 19.84 24.01
N ALA A 21 -14.82 19.70 25.06
CA ALA A 21 -14.14 18.45 25.41
C ALA A 21 -15.11 17.29 25.67
N PHE A 22 -16.27 17.59 26.28
CA PHE A 22 -17.30 16.61 26.62
C PHE A 22 -18.44 16.51 25.59
N ARG A 23 -18.40 17.31 24.51
CA ARG A 23 -19.42 17.21 23.46
C ARG A 23 -19.36 15.84 22.80
N PRO A 24 -20.46 15.06 22.80
CA PRO A 24 -20.50 13.78 22.13
C PRO A 24 -20.18 13.94 20.63
N ASP A 25 -19.41 13.01 20.09
CA ASP A 25 -19.24 12.93 18.63
C ASP A 25 -20.57 12.42 18.04
N ALA A 26 -21.17 13.22 17.17
CA ALA A 26 -22.46 12.87 16.54
C ALA A 26 -22.36 11.69 15.56
N ARG A 27 -21.15 11.33 15.12
CA ARG A 27 -20.97 10.20 14.21
C ARG A 27 -21.22 8.88 14.95
N PRO A 28 -22.04 7.95 14.38
CA PRO A 28 -22.23 6.65 14.98
C PRO A 28 -20.90 5.87 15.01
N VAL A 29 -20.71 5.07 16.05
CA VAL A 29 -19.59 4.13 16.11
C VAL A 29 -20.00 2.85 15.40
N THR A 30 -19.12 2.37 14.50
CA THR A 30 -19.32 1.13 13.74
C THR A 30 -18.12 0.19 13.95
N GLU A 31 -18.23 -1.03 13.48
CA GLU A 31 -17.11 -1.99 13.49
C GLU A 31 -15.95 -1.57 12.58
N GLN A 32 -16.15 -0.57 11.70
CA GLN A 32 -15.12 0.04 10.85
C GLN A 32 -14.49 1.28 11.49
N THR A 33 -14.95 1.71 12.67
CA THR A 33 -14.35 2.85 13.38
C THR A 33 -12.93 2.51 13.81
N VAL A 34 -11.98 3.34 13.37
CA VAL A 34 -10.56 3.22 13.75
C VAL A 34 -10.29 4.11 14.95
N TRP A 35 -9.90 3.48 16.05
CA TRP A 35 -9.55 4.12 17.31
C TRP A 35 -8.05 4.26 17.46
N SER A 36 -7.63 5.38 18.07
CA SER A 36 -6.27 5.54 18.58
C SER A 36 -6.24 6.53 19.75
N TYR A 37 -5.13 6.54 20.48
CA TYR A 37 -4.90 7.50 21.55
C TYR A 37 -3.48 8.05 21.50
N TRP A 38 -3.37 9.36 21.58
CA TRP A 38 -2.11 10.08 21.78
C TRP A 38 -2.30 11.15 22.84
N HIS A 39 -1.66 10.98 23.99
CA HIS A 39 -1.91 11.83 25.17
C HIS A 39 -1.86 13.34 24.87
N ASN A 40 -0.82 13.79 24.16
CA ASN A 40 -0.69 15.20 23.78
C ASN A 40 -1.60 15.53 22.58
N PRO A 41 -2.44 16.57 22.64
CA PRO A 41 -3.31 16.98 21.52
C PRO A 41 -2.55 17.38 20.26
N ILE A 42 -1.24 17.69 20.37
CA ILE A 42 -0.37 17.99 19.23
C ILE A 42 0.65 16.83 19.06
N PRO A 43 0.31 15.79 18.31
CA PRO A 43 1.24 14.68 18.08
C PRO A 43 2.48 15.13 17.28
N PRO A 44 3.64 14.49 17.46
CA PRO A 44 4.81 14.72 16.62
C PRO A 44 4.52 14.53 15.13
N ALA A 45 5.29 15.19 14.26
CA ALA A 45 5.09 15.18 12.81
C ALA A 45 4.94 13.75 12.24
N ILE A 46 5.80 12.81 12.68
CA ILE A 46 5.74 11.41 12.26
C ILE A 46 4.42 10.72 12.63
N VAL A 47 3.88 11.02 13.81
CA VAL A 47 2.60 10.46 14.26
C VAL A 47 1.45 11.04 13.44
N ARG A 48 1.46 12.36 13.18
CA ARG A 48 0.47 12.99 12.27
C ARG A 48 0.51 12.37 10.86
N ARG A 49 1.71 12.04 10.38
CA ARG A 49 1.89 11.36 9.09
C ARG A 49 1.27 9.96 9.09
N CYS A 50 1.49 9.17 10.14
CA CYS A 50 0.83 7.86 10.30
C CYS A 50 -0.69 7.98 10.26
N ILE A 51 -1.25 8.92 11.03
CA ILE A 51 -2.71 9.13 11.10
C ILE A 51 -3.27 9.52 9.72
N ARG A 52 -2.60 10.43 8.99
CA ARG A 52 -2.99 10.81 7.63
C ARG A 52 -2.96 9.62 6.66
N ASN A 53 -1.96 8.75 6.78
CA ASN A 53 -1.83 7.54 5.96
C ASN A 53 -3.03 6.60 6.11
N TRP A 54 -3.65 6.51 7.29
CA TRP A 54 -4.81 5.64 7.50
C TRP A 54 -6.00 6.00 6.61
N SER A 55 -6.25 7.29 6.40
CA SER A 55 -7.31 7.75 5.47
C SER A 55 -6.89 7.60 4.01
N LEU A 56 -5.64 7.88 3.68
CA LEU A 56 -5.14 7.85 2.29
C LEU A 56 -4.97 6.43 1.75
N VAL A 57 -4.23 5.59 2.46
CA VAL A 57 -3.85 4.24 2.04
C VAL A 57 -4.77 3.19 2.67
N GLY A 58 -5.02 3.28 3.96
CA GLY A 58 -5.92 2.38 4.69
C GLY A 58 -7.39 2.53 4.31
N LYS A 59 -7.76 3.62 3.59
CA LYS A 59 -9.14 3.95 3.20
C LYS A 59 -10.10 4.01 4.39
N CYS A 60 -9.57 4.34 5.57
CA CYS A 60 -10.36 4.44 6.79
C CYS A 60 -11.27 5.68 6.73
N LYS A 61 -12.59 5.46 6.76
CA LYS A 61 -13.60 6.54 6.67
C LYS A 61 -13.88 7.23 8.01
N ASP A 62 -13.81 6.48 9.12
CA ASP A 62 -14.04 6.99 10.47
C ASP A 62 -12.80 6.73 11.33
N VAL A 63 -11.94 7.74 11.44
CA VAL A 63 -10.72 7.72 12.26
C VAL A 63 -10.92 8.63 13.47
N ARG A 64 -10.77 8.09 14.68
CA ARG A 64 -10.93 8.79 15.96
C ARG A 64 -9.65 8.69 16.78
N VAL A 65 -8.83 9.73 16.66
CA VAL A 65 -7.62 9.85 17.45
C VAL A 65 -7.95 10.69 18.68
N LEU A 66 -7.98 10.03 19.83
CA LEU A 66 -8.30 10.64 21.11
C LEU A 66 -7.03 11.17 21.77
N ASP A 67 -7.18 12.20 22.56
CA ASP A 67 -6.14 12.80 23.40
C ASP A 67 -6.63 12.95 24.85
N MET A 68 -5.80 13.56 25.71
CA MET A 68 -6.14 13.75 27.11
C MET A 68 -7.45 14.51 27.36
N PHE A 69 -7.91 15.32 26.40
CA PHE A 69 -9.16 16.09 26.51
C PHE A 69 -10.34 15.36 25.90
N THR A 70 -10.15 14.77 24.72
CA THR A 70 -11.24 14.18 23.93
C THR A 70 -11.56 12.73 24.31
N VAL A 71 -10.67 12.05 25.04
CA VAL A 71 -10.90 10.68 25.53
C VAL A 71 -12.17 10.54 26.38
N HIS A 72 -12.54 11.60 27.11
CA HIS A 72 -13.73 11.63 27.97
C HIS A 72 -15.06 11.56 27.21
N ARG A 73 -15.05 11.77 25.90
CA ARG A 73 -16.23 11.57 25.04
C ARG A 73 -16.65 10.10 24.96
N TYR A 74 -15.73 9.18 25.20
CA TYR A 74 -15.93 7.74 25.04
C TYR A 74 -15.60 6.94 26.29
N VAL A 75 -14.70 7.43 27.13
CA VAL A 75 -14.28 6.81 28.39
C VAL A 75 -14.75 7.67 29.55
N PRO A 76 -15.69 7.18 30.39
CA PRO A 76 -16.19 7.93 31.54
C PRO A 76 -15.06 8.39 32.46
N LEU A 77 -15.21 9.56 33.07
CA LEU A 77 -14.22 10.11 33.99
C LEU A 77 -13.85 9.14 35.12
N ALA A 78 -14.85 8.46 35.71
CA ALA A 78 -14.63 7.44 36.74
C ALA A 78 -13.70 6.31 36.26
N GLN A 79 -13.85 5.90 34.99
CA GLN A 79 -12.98 4.86 34.41
C GLN A 79 -11.56 5.39 34.16
N MET A 80 -11.42 6.64 33.71
CA MET A 80 -10.10 7.28 33.55
C MET A 80 -9.41 7.47 34.89
N MET A 81 -10.15 7.83 35.94
CA MET A 81 -9.61 7.89 37.32
C MET A 81 -9.13 6.50 37.79
N LYS A 82 -9.86 5.44 37.46
CA LYS A 82 -9.41 4.06 37.73
C LYS A 82 -8.08 3.77 37.00
N PHE A 83 -7.98 4.09 35.74
CA PHE A 83 -6.75 3.89 34.95
C PHE A 83 -5.56 4.67 35.53
N ASN A 84 -5.77 5.91 35.94
CA ASN A 84 -4.75 6.73 36.60
C ASN A 84 -4.25 6.14 37.94
N ARG A 85 -5.08 5.40 38.66
CA ARG A 85 -4.65 4.67 39.88
C ARG A 85 -3.82 3.43 39.54
N LEU A 86 -4.09 2.77 38.39
CA LEU A 86 -3.38 1.58 37.97
C LEU A 86 -1.98 1.89 37.41
N THR A 87 -1.82 3.02 36.74
CA THR A 87 -0.54 3.41 36.12
C THR A 87 -0.40 4.89 35.88
N ASN A 88 0.81 5.40 36.07
CA ASN A 88 1.19 6.78 35.71
C ASN A 88 1.81 6.86 34.29
N ASN A 89 2.05 5.73 33.64
CA ASN A 89 2.66 5.68 32.33
C ASN A 89 1.60 5.83 31.23
N GLU A 90 1.75 6.84 30.37
CA GLU A 90 0.78 7.13 29.30
C GLU A 90 0.66 6.02 28.24
N ALA A 91 1.74 5.25 27.99
CA ALA A 91 1.66 4.10 27.11
C ALA A 91 0.77 2.99 27.72
N ASN A 92 0.94 2.74 29.02
CA ASN A 92 0.11 1.77 29.73
C ASN A 92 -1.35 2.25 29.87
N LYS A 93 -1.59 3.55 30.04
CA LYS A 93 -2.96 4.12 29.98
C LYS A 93 -3.58 3.90 28.61
N SER A 94 -2.81 4.10 27.53
CA SER A 94 -3.25 3.81 26.17
C SER A 94 -3.67 2.34 26.03
N ASP A 95 -2.95 1.40 26.65
CA ASP A 95 -3.32 -0.02 26.67
C ASP A 95 -4.67 -0.27 27.33
N LEU A 96 -4.95 0.38 28.47
CA LEU A 96 -6.22 0.26 29.16
C LEU A 96 -7.37 0.92 28.39
N ILE A 97 -7.13 2.08 27.78
CA ILE A 97 -8.09 2.81 26.95
C ILE A 97 -8.50 1.98 25.73
N ARG A 98 -7.54 1.35 25.01
CA ARG A 98 -7.84 0.53 23.83
C ARG A 98 -8.75 -0.64 24.15
N PHE A 99 -8.49 -1.36 25.22
CA PHE A 99 -9.32 -2.47 25.60
C PHE A 99 -10.72 -2.04 26.01
N TYR A 100 -10.85 -0.91 26.72
CA TYR A 100 -12.13 -0.35 27.10
C TYR A 100 -12.96 0.04 25.85
N LEU A 101 -12.35 0.77 24.90
CA LEU A 101 -13.01 1.20 23.69
C LEU A 101 -13.48 0.03 22.84
N LEU A 102 -12.62 -0.95 22.61
CA LEU A 102 -12.96 -2.13 21.81
C LEU A 102 -14.04 -2.99 22.49
N GLU A 103 -13.99 -3.16 23.82
CA GLU A 103 -15.05 -3.87 24.54
C GLU A 103 -16.38 -3.12 24.45
N ARG A 104 -16.38 -1.81 24.68
CA ARG A 104 -17.60 -1.02 24.79
C ARG A 104 -18.23 -0.70 23.43
N TYR A 105 -17.43 -0.46 22.42
CA TYR A 105 -17.88 0.07 21.15
C TYR A 105 -17.54 -0.84 19.95
N GLY A 106 -16.57 -1.73 20.08
CA GLY A 106 -16.02 -2.47 18.96
C GLY A 106 -15.13 -1.60 18.07
N GLY A 107 -14.80 -2.11 16.89
CA GLY A 107 -14.01 -1.41 15.90
C GLY A 107 -12.56 -1.89 15.82
N ILE A 108 -11.68 -1.02 15.33
CA ILE A 108 -10.30 -1.32 15.05
C ILE A 108 -9.40 -0.38 15.85
N TRP A 109 -8.53 -0.90 16.68
CA TRP A 109 -7.47 -0.13 17.32
C TRP A 109 -6.22 -0.12 16.47
N VAL A 110 -5.64 1.06 16.28
CA VAL A 110 -4.35 1.24 15.60
C VAL A 110 -3.48 2.17 16.44
N ASP A 111 -2.31 1.72 16.87
CA ASP A 111 -1.36 2.62 17.53
C ASP A 111 -0.96 3.76 16.59
N CYS A 112 -0.90 4.99 17.10
CA CYS A 112 -0.58 6.20 16.33
C CYS A 112 0.75 6.16 15.56
N SER A 113 1.59 5.19 15.84
CA SER A 113 2.89 4.99 15.17
C SER A 113 2.87 3.81 14.19
N THR A 114 1.74 3.55 13.58
CA THR A 114 1.56 2.46 12.61
C THR A 114 1.23 3.04 11.23
N PHE A 115 1.88 2.54 10.18
CA PHE A 115 1.55 2.80 8.79
C PHE A 115 0.74 1.67 8.20
N MET A 116 -0.19 2.00 7.32
CA MET A 116 -0.90 1.06 6.47
C MET A 116 -0.27 1.08 5.08
N THR A 117 -0.06 -0.10 4.50
CA THR A 117 0.43 -0.32 3.14
C THR A 117 -0.65 -0.88 2.23
N ALA A 118 -1.83 -1.16 2.80
CA ALA A 118 -3.02 -1.64 2.10
C ALA A 118 -4.29 -1.11 2.79
N PRO A 119 -5.44 -1.06 2.10
CA PRO A 119 -6.74 -0.87 2.73
C PRO A 119 -7.02 -1.97 3.75
N LEU A 120 -7.93 -1.71 4.68
CA LEU A 120 -8.25 -2.66 5.77
C LEU A 120 -9.24 -3.78 5.38
N ASP A 121 -9.56 -3.94 4.10
CA ASP A 121 -10.48 -4.96 3.57
C ASP A 121 -9.98 -6.41 3.70
N TRP A 122 -8.69 -6.60 3.99
CA TRP A 122 -8.08 -7.91 4.27
C TRP A 122 -8.38 -8.45 5.67
N LEU A 123 -8.89 -7.61 6.58
CA LEU A 123 -9.17 -8.04 7.95
C LEU A 123 -10.30 -9.07 7.99
N PRO A 124 -10.09 -10.21 8.67
CA PRO A 124 -11.13 -11.22 8.79
C PRO A 124 -12.32 -10.70 9.62
N ASP A 125 -13.43 -11.39 9.52
CA ASP A 125 -14.56 -11.16 10.42
C ASP A 125 -14.21 -11.60 11.85
N GLY A 126 -14.85 -10.97 12.84
CA GLY A 126 -14.63 -11.26 14.24
C GLY A 126 -13.40 -10.57 14.84
N PHE A 127 -12.79 -11.24 15.82
CA PHE A 127 -11.63 -10.72 16.53
C PHE A 127 -10.34 -11.03 15.78
N PHE A 128 -9.48 -10.03 15.64
CA PHE A 128 -8.16 -10.16 15.02
C PHE A 128 -7.08 -9.42 15.83
N CYS A 129 -5.88 -10.00 15.91
CA CYS A 129 -4.68 -9.32 16.39
C CYS A 129 -3.41 -9.95 15.77
N TYR A 130 -2.26 -9.39 16.10
CA TYR A 130 -0.97 -10.03 15.84
C TYR A 130 -0.45 -10.76 17.08
N ASN A 131 0.41 -11.77 16.87
CA ASN A 131 1.17 -12.39 17.94
C ASN A 131 2.67 -12.14 17.75
N ALA A 132 3.39 -11.98 18.85
CA ALA A 132 4.84 -11.94 18.87
C ALA A 132 5.40 -13.36 18.94
N ARG A 133 5.73 -13.95 17.79
CA ARG A 133 6.29 -15.32 17.72
C ARG A 133 7.55 -15.44 18.57
N ARG A 134 8.40 -14.41 18.57
CA ARG A 134 9.63 -14.34 19.40
C ARG A 134 9.39 -14.49 20.90
N PHE A 135 8.18 -14.12 21.37
CA PHE A 135 7.77 -14.22 22.77
C PHE A 135 6.82 -15.41 23.02
N SER A 136 6.47 -16.14 21.95
CA SER A 136 5.59 -17.29 22.02
C SER A 136 6.43 -18.55 22.13
N LYS A 137 6.46 -19.19 23.30
CA LYS A 137 7.27 -20.37 23.58
C LYS A 137 6.48 -21.38 24.39
N ASN A 138 6.85 -22.66 24.27
CA ASN A 138 6.27 -23.75 25.08
C ASN A 138 4.73 -23.82 25.01
N GLY A 139 4.15 -23.60 23.83
CA GLY A 139 2.70 -23.62 23.63
C GLY A 139 1.97 -22.35 24.09
N HIS A 140 2.67 -21.39 24.70
CA HIS A 140 2.07 -20.10 25.07
C HIS A 140 2.20 -19.08 23.95
N VAL A 141 1.06 -18.57 23.46
CA VAL A 141 1.00 -17.54 22.43
C VAL A 141 0.92 -16.16 23.08
N CYS A 142 1.90 -15.31 22.78
CA CYS A 142 1.97 -13.93 23.23
C CYS A 142 1.33 -13.01 22.20
N LEU A 143 0.23 -12.35 22.55
CA LEU A 143 -0.49 -11.45 21.65
C LEU A 143 0.02 -10.01 21.74
N GLU A 144 0.07 -9.36 20.60
CA GLU A 144 0.40 -7.95 20.46
C GLU A 144 -0.86 -7.10 20.48
N ASN A 145 -0.77 -5.93 21.09
CA ASN A 145 -1.94 -5.07 21.27
C ASN A 145 -1.89 -3.76 20.47
N PHE A 146 -0.90 -3.56 19.63
CA PHE A 146 -0.75 -2.33 18.86
C PHE A 146 -1.74 -2.20 17.67
N PHE A 147 -2.29 -3.32 17.23
CA PHE A 147 -3.30 -3.42 16.18
C PHE A 147 -4.30 -4.54 16.54
N LEU A 148 -5.57 -4.15 16.71
CA LEU A 148 -6.64 -5.06 17.15
C LEU A 148 -7.91 -4.76 16.38
N LYS A 149 -8.63 -5.77 15.90
CA LYS A 149 -10.03 -5.67 15.49
C LYS A 149 -10.88 -6.44 16.48
N SER A 150 -11.99 -5.87 16.92
CA SER A 150 -12.91 -6.55 17.83
C SER A 150 -14.35 -6.13 17.55
N PRO A 151 -15.28 -7.07 17.41
CA PRO A 151 -16.70 -6.78 17.56
C PRO A 151 -16.97 -6.23 18.96
N LYS A 152 -18.02 -5.41 19.08
CA LYS A 152 -18.48 -4.86 20.36
C LYS A 152 -18.82 -6.01 21.32
N GLY A 153 -18.31 -5.94 22.55
CA GLY A 153 -18.58 -6.92 23.60
C GLY A 153 -17.97 -8.30 23.37
N HIS A 154 -17.01 -8.45 22.47
CA HIS A 154 -16.39 -9.74 22.18
C HIS A 154 -15.79 -10.35 23.46
N PRO A 155 -16.05 -11.64 23.79
CA PRO A 155 -15.66 -12.22 25.07
C PRO A 155 -14.15 -12.21 25.32
N PHE A 156 -13.34 -12.36 24.27
CA PHE A 156 -11.88 -12.36 24.42
C PHE A 156 -11.34 -11.00 24.85
N ILE A 157 -11.79 -9.88 24.23
CA ILE A 157 -11.33 -8.53 24.60
C ILE A 157 -11.72 -8.19 26.03
N THR A 158 -12.91 -8.63 26.48
CA THR A 158 -13.36 -8.48 27.86
C THR A 158 -12.45 -9.22 28.84
N ARG A 159 -12.11 -10.48 28.56
CA ARG A 159 -11.18 -11.27 29.39
C ARG A 159 -9.79 -10.64 29.41
N TRP A 160 -9.29 -10.20 28.24
CA TRP A 160 -7.96 -9.59 28.14
C TRP A 160 -7.89 -8.27 28.93
N ARG A 161 -8.87 -7.41 28.80
CA ARG A 161 -8.97 -6.18 29.60
C ARG A 161 -8.95 -6.48 31.11
N ARG A 162 -9.85 -7.37 31.58
CA ARG A 162 -9.95 -7.72 33.00
C ARG A 162 -8.63 -8.31 33.54
N GLN A 163 -7.99 -9.20 32.79
CA GLN A 163 -6.71 -9.77 33.19
C GLN A 163 -5.61 -8.69 33.22
N THR A 164 -5.58 -7.78 32.25
CA THR A 164 -4.63 -6.66 32.21
C THR A 164 -4.83 -5.71 33.39
N GLU A 165 -6.07 -5.35 33.72
CA GLU A 165 -6.38 -4.50 34.90
C GLU A 165 -5.97 -5.20 36.21
N LYS A 166 -6.21 -6.50 36.32
CA LYS A 166 -5.76 -7.33 37.47
C LYS A 166 -4.24 -7.32 37.61
N ASP A 167 -3.54 -7.52 36.50
CA ASP A 167 -2.07 -7.57 36.49
C ASP A 167 -1.45 -6.18 36.78
N PHE A 168 -2.08 -5.09 36.37
CA PHE A 168 -1.67 -3.75 36.78
C PHE A 168 -1.93 -3.43 38.23
N ALA A 169 -2.98 -4.01 38.84
CA ALA A 169 -3.33 -3.81 40.23
C ALA A 169 -2.51 -4.67 41.19
N ASP A 170 -1.81 -5.69 40.69
CA ASP A 170 -1.02 -6.62 41.49
C ASP A 170 0.31 -5.99 41.91
N PRO A 171 0.53 -5.67 43.20
CA PRO A 171 1.77 -5.09 43.68
C PRO A 171 2.98 -6.01 43.48
N ASP A 172 2.75 -7.32 43.43
CA ASP A 172 3.76 -8.35 43.24
C ASP A 172 3.82 -8.86 41.80
N PHE A 173 3.29 -8.07 40.87
CA PHE A 173 3.24 -8.45 39.44
C PHE A 173 4.56 -9.02 38.94
N LYS A 174 5.69 -8.41 39.32
CA LYS A 174 7.04 -8.85 38.94
C LYS A 174 7.34 -10.27 39.43
N ALA A 175 7.05 -10.54 40.66
CA ALA A 175 7.27 -11.87 41.29
C ALA A 175 6.28 -12.90 40.70
N ASN A 176 5.00 -12.57 40.67
CA ASN A 176 3.94 -13.44 40.17
C ASN A 176 4.06 -13.83 38.70
N ASN A 177 4.77 -13.01 37.92
CA ASN A 177 4.98 -13.24 36.48
C ASN A 177 6.42 -13.65 36.12
N ALA A 178 7.23 -14.07 37.11
CA ALA A 178 8.64 -14.45 36.89
C ALA A 178 8.81 -15.51 35.78
N LYS A 179 7.91 -16.51 35.71
CA LYS A 179 7.90 -17.55 34.67
C LYS A 179 7.75 -16.97 33.24
N TYR A 180 7.03 -15.84 33.06
CA TYR A 180 6.84 -15.23 31.77
C TYR A 180 7.97 -14.27 31.40
N ARG A 181 8.75 -13.79 32.38
CA ARG A 181 9.93 -12.93 32.17
C ARG A 181 11.03 -13.64 31.39
N ALA A 182 11.18 -14.94 31.58
CA ALA A 182 12.11 -15.76 30.82
C ALA A 182 11.74 -15.79 29.31
N MET A 183 10.45 -15.60 28.99
CA MET A 183 9.94 -15.60 27.64
C MET A 183 10.03 -14.20 26.98
N ILE A 184 9.64 -13.15 27.71
CA ILE A 184 9.53 -11.78 27.20
C ILE A 184 10.81 -10.97 27.49
N GLY A 185 11.64 -11.42 28.42
CA GLY A 185 12.89 -10.77 28.80
C GLY A 185 12.72 -9.64 29.82
N LYS A 186 13.77 -8.85 30.02
CA LYS A 186 13.83 -7.78 31.04
C LYS A 186 12.74 -6.69 30.91
N ASN A 187 12.07 -6.64 29.76
CA ASN A 187 11.01 -5.65 29.48
C ASN A 187 9.61 -6.13 29.88
N ALA A 188 9.46 -7.27 30.54
CA ALA A 188 8.16 -7.81 30.95
C ALA A 188 7.33 -6.83 31.81
N ASP A 189 8.00 -6.00 32.59
CA ASP A 189 7.35 -5.00 33.48
C ASP A 189 6.65 -3.88 32.68
N TYR A 190 7.07 -3.62 31.45
CA TYR A 190 6.47 -2.62 30.55
C TYR A 190 5.45 -3.22 29.60
N LEU A 191 5.38 -4.55 29.54
CA LEU A 191 4.57 -5.29 28.58
C LEU A 191 3.41 -6.03 29.27
N VAL A 192 2.76 -5.39 30.26
CA VAL A 192 1.68 -5.99 31.03
C VAL A 192 0.61 -6.64 30.17
N PRO A 193 0.06 -6.00 29.12
CA PRO A 193 -0.93 -6.63 28.26
C PRO A 193 -0.43 -7.90 27.56
N TYR A 194 0.86 -7.96 27.21
CA TYR A 194 1.50 -9.12 26.58
C TYR A 194 1.54 -10.30 27.55
N VAL A 195 2.00 -10.06 28.80
CA VAL A 195 2.00 -11.06 29.88
C VAL A 195 0.58 -11.51 30.18
N SER A 196 -0.37 -10.57 30.26
CA SER A 196 -1.78 -10.90 30.50
C SER A 196 -2.33 -11.81 29.39
N SER A 197 -1.94 -11.58 28.14
CA SER A 197 -2.38 -12.42 27.01
C SER A 197 -1.88 -13.87 27.13
N LEU A 198 -0.68 -14.09 27.69
CA LEU A 198 -0.13 -15.44 27.89
C LEU A 198 -0.99 -16.31 28.81
N LYS A 199 -1.77 -15.67 29.70
CA LYS A 199 -2.63 -16.34 30.70
C LYS A 199 -4.01 -16.71 30.15
N LEU A 200 -4.35 -16.31 28.92
CA LEU A 200 -5.69 -16.47 28.34
C LEU A 200 -5.74 -17.64 27.37
N ASP A 201 -6.91 -18.26 27.29
CA ASP A 201 -7.26 -19.15 26.20
C ASP A 201 -7.51 -18.35 24.93
N LYS A 202 -6.92 -18.78 23.80
CA LYS A 202 -7.01 -18.17 22.47
C LYS A 202 -7.92 -18.93 21.52
N SER A 203 -8.67 -19.90 22.00
CA SER A 203 -9.67 -20.58 21.18
C SER A 203 -10.69 -19.57 20.63
N GLY A 204 -11.02 -19.69 19.35
CA GLY A 204 -12.03 -18.83 18.70
C GLY A 204 -11.58 -17.42 18.35
N ILE A 205 -10.25 -17.13 18.36
CA ILE A 205 -9.73 -15.86 17.83
C ILE A 205 -8.78 -16.09 16.67
N HIS A 206 -8.71 -15.11 15.77
CA HIS A 206 -7.76 -15.09 14.66
C HIS A 206 -6.53 -14.25 15.02
N TYR A 207 -5.34 -14.76 14.76
CA TYR A 207 -4.09 -14.01 14.91
C TYR A 207 -3.04 -14.45 13.90
N GLU A 208 -2.18 -13.51 13.51
CA GLU A 208 -1.05 -13.72 12.59
C GLU A 208 0.26 -13.32 13.26
N ALA A 209 1.38 -13.87 12.79
CA ALA A 209 2.67 -13.52 13.34
C ALA A 209 3.10 -12.11 12.93
N SER A 210 3.46 -11.27 13.89
CA SER A 210 3.92 -9.90 13.62
C SER A 210 5.26 -9.86 12.89
N GLU A 211 6.10 -10.89 13.04
CA GLU A 211 7.37 -11.05 12.36
C GLU A 211 7.24 -11.35 10.86
N ASP A 212 6.10 -11.87 10.43
CA ASP A 212 5.81 -12.16 9.01
C ASP A 212 5.16 -10.95 8.29
N GLY A 213 4.83 -9.89 9.03
CA GLY A 213 4.17 -8.68 8.53
C GLY A 213 4.76 -7.39 9.13
N PRO A 214 4.10 -6.78 10.14
CA PRO A 214 4.45 -5.43 10.61
C PRO A 214 5.85 -5.27 11.21
N TYR A 215 6.48 -6.36 11.66
CA TYR A 215 7.80 -6.31 12.29
C TYR A 215 8.94 -6.79 11.41
N PHE A 216 8.65 -7.55 10.38
CA PHE A 216 9.68 -8.16 9.55
C PHE A 216 10.66 -7.11 9.02
N ASP A 217 10.13 -6.00 8.53
CA ASP A 217 10.90 -4.97 7.85
C ASP A 217 11.62 -4.04 8.82
N THR A 218 11.06 -3.85 10.03
CA THR A 218 11.62 -2.92 11.02
C THR A 218 12.72 -3.52 11.87
N VAL A 219 12.65 -4.82 12.15
CA VAL A 219 13.63 -5.52 13.00
C VAL A 219 14.88 -5.87 12.22
N LYS A 220 14.76 -6.29 10.95
CA LYS A 220 15.91 -6.66 10.11
C LYS A 220 16.67 -5.47 9.53
N ALA A 221 15.98 -4.48 9.01
CA ALA A 221 16.61 -3.33 8.35
C ALA A 221 17.19 -2.31 9.34
N GLY A 222 16.76 -2.32 10.59
CA GLY A 222 17.29 -1.43 11.63
C GLY A 222 17.04 0.06 11.39
N TRP A 223 16.12 0.45 10.51
CA TRP A 223 15.77 1.86 10.20
C TRP A 223 16.96 2.74 9.78
N ARG A 224 18.06 2.12 9.36
CA ARG A 224 19.31 2.82 9.08
C ARG A 224 19.29 3.52 7.73
N ASN A 225 18.56 2.93 6.78
CA ASN A 225 18.51 3.39 5.40
C ASN A 225 17.06 3.31 4.87
N PRO A 226 16.47 4.44 4.44
CA PRO A 226 15.14 4.44 3.82
C PRO A 226 15.00 3.50 2.62
N SER A 227 16.07 3.37 1.80
CA SER A 227 16.08 2.46 0.65
C SER A 227 15.92 0.99 1.06
N GLU A 228 16.59 0.58 2.14
CA GLU A 228 16.45 -0.79 2.68
C GLU A 228 15.04 -1.06 3.19
N MET A 229 14.40 -0.07 3.79
CA MET A 229 13.01 -0.21 4.24
C MET A 229 12.05 -0.43 3.09
N CYS A 230 12.18 0.35 2.02
CA CYS A 230 11.34 0.18 0.84
C CYS A 230 11.55 -1.17 0.16
N GLN A 231 12.77 -1.65 0.13
CA GLN A 231 13.11 -2.97 -0.40
C GLN A 231 12.49 -4.11 0.42
N ASN A 232 12.27 -3.88 1.72
CA ASN A 232 11.76 -4.89 2.64
C ASN A 232 10.23 -4.86 2.81
N ILE A 233 9.54 -3.75 2.47
CA ILE A 233 8.08 -3.71 2.46
C ILE A 233 7.59 -4.55 1.28
N SER A 234 7.22 -5.80 1.56
CA SER A 234 6.68 -6.72 0.56
C SER A 234 5.20 -6.45 0.28
N TYR A 235 4.67 -7.03 -0.80
CA TYR A 235 3.23 -6.98 -1.09
C TYR A 235 2.36 -7.66 -0.05
N SER A 236 2.92 -8.59 0.71
CA SER A 236 2.23 -9.24 1.83
C SER A 236 2.17 -8.37 3.09
N THR A 237 3.05 -7.37 3.21
CA THR A 237 3.04 -6.44 4.34
C THR A 237 1.80 -5.54 4.24
N LYS A 238 0.90 -5.61 5.21
CA LYS A 238 -0.34 -4.81 5.26
C LYS A 238 -0.22 -3.58 6.14
N ILE A 239 0.60 -3.66 7.18
CA ILE A 239 0.88 -2.58 8.12
C ILE A 239 2.34 -2.64 8.57
N VAL A 240 2.90 -1.49 8.96
CA VAL A 240 4.27 -1.37 9.49
C VAL A 240 4.24 -0.63 10.83
N LYS A 241 4.79 -1.24 11.87
CA LYS A 241 4.87 -0.65 13.21
C LYS A 241 6.17 0.10 13.42
N LEU A 242 6.08 1.40 13.79
CA LEU A 242 7.22 2.26 14.12
C LEU A 242 7.49 2.28 15.62
N PHE A 243 8.38 1.45 16.11
CA PHE A 243 8.71 1.39 17.54
C PHE A 243 9.43 2.64 18.04
N ASN A 244 9.08 3.12 19.22
CA ASN A 244 9.69 4.30 19.83
C ASN A 244 11.21 4.14 20.05
N ALA A 245 11.65 2.96 20.51
CA ALA A 245 13.07 2.67 20.71
C ALA A 245 13.86 2.72 19.38
N THR A 246 13.27 2.27 18.30
CA THR A 246 13.86 2.29 16.97
C THR A 246 13.88 3.71 16.41
N ARG A 247 12.79 4.47 16.56
CA ARG A 247 12.71 5.87 16.11
C ARG A 247 13.76 6.77 16.77
N LYS A 248 14.06 6.56 18.05
CA LYS A 248 15.10 7.32 18.78
C LYS A 248 16.52 7.08 18.27
N LYS A 249 16.77 5.92 17.65
CA LYS A 249 18.09 5.55 17.08
C LYS A 249 18.24 5.99 15.64
N CYS A 250 17.15 6.37 14.97
CA CYS A 250 17.16 6.81 13.58
C CYS A 250 17.50 8.28 13.48
N SER A 251 18.26 8.65 12.43
CA SER A 251 18.43 10.06 12.09
C SER A 251 17.07 10.75 11.95
N PRO A 252 16.89 11.98 12.46
CA PRO A 252 15.66 12.76 12.27
C PRO A 252 15.25 12.90 10.80
N ARG A 253 16.16 12.72 9.85
CA ARG A 253 15.91 12.74 8.39
C ARG A 253 15.31 11.44 7.87
N VAL A 254 15.60 10.32 8.52
CA VAL A 254 15.16 8.98 8.07
C VAL A 254 13.67 8.73 8.40
N VAL A 255 13.22 9.17 9.55
CA VAL A 255 11.84 8.92 10.01
C VAL A 255 10.76 9.58 9.14
N PRO A 256 10.88 10.85 8.72
CA PRO A 256 9.97 11.43 7.74
C PRO A 256 9.97 10.71 6.38
N LEU A 257 11.15 10.32 5.89
CA LEU A 257 11.31 9.58 4.64
C LEU A 257 10.60 8.22 4.69
N THR A 258 10.77 7.49 5.78
CA THR A 258 10.11 6.20 6.01
C THR A 258 8.59 6.27 5.90
N ALA A 259 8.00 7.31 6.50
CA ALA A 259 6.56 7.57 6.42
C ALA A 259 6.10 7.80 4.98
N THR A 260 6.90 8.53 4.25
CA THR A 260 6.70 8.81 2.83
C THR A 260 6.77 7.54 2.00
N PHE A 261 7.68 6.65 2.32
CA PHE A 261 7.86 5.39 1.59
C PHE A 261 6.67 4.43 1.73
N ALA A 262 6.01 4.36 2.87
CA ALA A 262 4.81 3.53 3.02
C ALA A 262 3.67 4.01 2.11
N ASP A 263 3.49 5.34 1.97
CA ASP A 263 2.50 5.94 1.07
C ASP A 263 2.83 5.68 -0.41
N TYR A 264 4.10 5.49 -0.74
CA TYR A 264 4.61 5.24 -2.09
C TYR A 264 5.12 3.81 -2.30
N SER A 265 4.90 2.92 -1.34
CA SER A 265 5.06 1.49 -1.57
C SER A 265 4.12 1.06 -2.72
N PRO A 266 4.45 -0.02 -3.44
CA PRO A 266 3.57 -0.53 -4.49
C PRO A 266 2.11 -0.69 -4.05
N ALA A 267 1.88 -1.27 -2.87
CA ALA A 267 0.55 -1.44 -2.31
C ALA A 267 -0.12 -0.10 -1.93
N GLY A 268 0.63 0.85 -1.36
CA GLY A 268 0.14 2.19 -1.01
C GLY A 268 -0.28 3.00 -2.22
N VAL A 269 0.52 3.00 -3.29
CA VAL A 269 0.18 3.64 -4.56
C VAL A 269 -1.08 3.01 -5.16
N TYR A 270 -1.16 1.68 -5.19
CA TYR A 270 -2.34 0.99 -5.67
C TYR A 270 -3.59 1.33 -4.85
N ALA A 271 -3.50 1.28 -3.53
CA ALA A 271 -4.60 1.64 -2.63
C ALA A 271 -5.11 3.07 -2.86
N ARG A 272 -4.19 4.00 -3.16
CA ARG A 272 -4.53 5.41 -3.42
C ARG A 272 -5.32 5.61 -4.71
N PHE A 273 -5.03 4.84 -5.75
CA PHE A 273 -5.57 5.07 -7.09
C PHE A 273 -6.47 3.94 -7.63
N LYS A 274 -6.71 2.85 -6.88
CA LYS A 274 -7.50 1.71 -7.35
C LYS A 274 -8.93 2.05 -7.79
N ASP A 275 -9.51 3.09 -7.18
CA ASP A 275 -10.88 3.54 -7.51
C ASP A 275 -10.98 4.20 -8.90
N ARG A 276 -9.85 4.36 -9.61
CA ARG A 276 -9.81 4.85 -11.00
C ARG A 276 -10.07 3.75 -12.03
N PHE A 277 -10.10 2.49 -11.62
CA PHE A 277 -10.48 1.41 -12.50
C PHE A 277 -12.00 1.35 -12.68
N GLN A 278 -12.42 1.20 -13.92
CA GLN A 278 -13.81 0.91 -14.30
C GLN A 278 -13.82 -0.40 -15.08
N GLU A 279 -14.34 -1.44 -14.46
CA GLU A 279 -14.48 -2.75 -15.08
C GLU A 279 -15.73 -2.80 -15.96
N LYS A 280 -15.60 -3.30 -17.18
CA LYS A 280 -16.66 -3.39 -18.19
C LYS A 280 -16.44 -4.61 -19.09
N GLY A 281 -17.45 -4.89 -19.92
CA GLY A 281 -17.43 -6.02 -20.84
C GLY A 281 -17.78 -7.33 -20.14
N GLN A 282 -18.17 -8.30 -20.95
CA GLN A 282 -18.47 -9.66 -20.52
C GLN A 282 -17.86 -10.63 -21.52
N GLY A 283 -17.50 -11.82 -21.08
CA GLY A 283 -16.99 -12.87 -21.93
C GLY A 283 -15.54 -13.24 -21.68
N THR A 284 -15.14 -14.37 -22.27
CA THR A 284 -13.80 -14.91 -22.25
C THR A 284 -13.10 -14.55 -23.56
N GLY A 285 -11.98 -13.85 -23.46
CA GLY A 285 -11.19 -13.47 -24.64
C GLY A 285 -9.84 -14.14 -24.68
N ALA A 286 -8.97 -13.63 -25.53
CA ALA A 286 -7.60 -14.13 -25.65
C ALA A 286 -6.75 -13.86 -24.40
N VAL A 287 -7.13 -12.93 -23.52
CA VAL A 287 -6.49 -12.64 -22.23
C VAL A 287 -7.52 -12.64 -21.11
N ASP A 288 -7.08 -12.83 -19.85
CA ASP A 288 -7.97 -12.84 -18.69
C ASP A 288 -8.46 -11.42 -18.36
N MET A 289 -7.62 -10.42 -18.63
CA MET A 289 -7.96 -9.02 -18.45
C MET A 289 -7.25 -8.13 -19.47
N LEU A 290 -8.02 -7.26 -20.10
CA LEU A 290 -7.50 -6.15 -20.93
C LEU A 290 -7.57 -4.87 -20.13
N TYR A 291 -6.44 -4.20 -19.96
CA TYR A 291 -6.36 -2.85 -19.37
C TYR A 291 -6.23 -1.81 -20.48
N CYS A 292 -7.01 -0.74 -20.38
CA CYS A 292 -6.81 0.43 -21.21
C CYS A 292 -6.53 1.65 -20.31
N ILE A 293 -5.34 2.21 -20.43
CA ILE A 293 -4.96 3.46 -19.77
C ILE A 293 -5.50 4.59 -20.62
N CYS A 294 -6.46 5.36 -20.11
CA CYS A 294 -7.12 6.39 -20.89
C CYS A 294 -7.18 7.75 -20.18
N MET A 295 -6.96 8.80 -20.94
CA MET A 295 -7.25 10.16 -20.48
C MET A 295 -8.76 10.33 -20.31
N PRO A 296 -9.27 10.96 -19.23
CA PRO A 296 -10.71 11.13 -19.02
C PRO A 296 -11.45 11.73 -20.22
N LYS A 297 -10.82 12.67 -20.92
CA LYS A 297 -11.37 13.29 -22.13
C LYS A 297 -11.50 12.34 -23.33
N ARG A 298 -10.77 11.22 -23.36
CA ARG A 298 -10.78 10.23 -24.44
C ARG A 298 -11.53 8.95 -24.07
N ARG A 299 -12.17 8.90 -22.89
CA ARG A 299 -12.84 7.70 -22.38
C ARG A 299 -13.86 7.10 -23.35
N GLY A 300 -14.66 7.94 -24.00
CA GLY A 300 -15.64 7.47 -25.00
C GLY A 300 -14.99 6.77 -26.20
N TYR A 301 -13.88 7.29 -26.69
CA TYR A 301 -13.09 6.65 -27.75
C TYR A 301 -12.45 5.35 -27.25
N ALA A 302 -11.78 5.38 -26.11
CA ALA A 302 -11.16 4.22 -25.49
C ALA A 302 -12.17 3.08 -25.28
N THR A 303 -13.37 3.39 -24.78
CA THR A 303 -14.45 2.40 -24.60
C THR A 303 -14.83 1.71 -25.91
N ARG A 304 -15.03 2.48 -26.98
CA ARG A 304 -15.34 1.89 -28.30
C ARG A 304 -14.18 1.06 -28.84
N MET A 305 -12.97 1.56 -28.71
CA MET A 305 -11.75 0.88 -29.18
C MET A 305 -11.54 -0.46 -28.47
N VAL A 306 -11.61 -0.51 -27.14
CA VAL A 306 -11.41 -1.78 -26.40
C VAL A 306 -12.58 -2.75 -26.54
N ALA A 307 -13.79 -2.27 -26.86
CA ALA A 307 -14.94 -3.13 -27.14
C ALA A 307 -14.70 -4.06 -28.33
N HIS A 308 -13.86 -3.67 -29.31
CA HIS A 308 -13.49 -4.51 -30.44
C HIS A 308 -12.72 -5.78 -30.03
N PHE A 309 -12.11 -5.81 -28.84
CA PHE A 309 -11.48 -7.04 -28.33
C PHE A 309 -12.48 -8.10 -27.89
N GLY A 310 -13.79 -7.76 -27.77
CA GLY A 310 -14.85 -8.72 -27.45
C GLY A 310 -14.69 -9.45 -26.11
N GLN A 311 -14.00 -8.85 -25.15
CA GLN A 311 -13.65 -9.48 -23.88
C GLN A 311 -13.79 -8.53 -22.69
N LYS A 312 -13.65 -9.07 -21.48
CA LYS A 312 -13.62 -8.30 -20.23
C LYS A 312 -12.44 -7.33 -20.20
N TYR A 313 -12.69 -6.08 -19.81
CA TYR A 313 -11.66 -5.05 -19.75
C TYR A 313 -11.85 -4.10 -18.57
N LYS A 314 -10.76 -3.46 -18.17
CA LYS A 314 -10.73 -2.36 -17.20
C LYS A 314 -10.21 -1.09 -17.87
N LEU A 315 -11.00 -0.03 -17.82
CA LEU A 315 -10.52 1.31 -18.13
C LEU A 315 -9.87 1.90 -16.88
N LEU A 316 -8.62 2.32 -16.99
CA LEU A 316 -7.94 3.08 -15.95
C LEU A 316 -7.91 4.54 -16.36
N ASP A 317 -8.57 5.41 -15.58
CA ASP A 317 -8.36 6.85 -15.73
C ASP A 317 -6.90 7.18 -15.43
N ALA A 318 -6.18 7.60 -16.47
CA ALA A 318 -4.76 7.87 -16.40
C ALA A 318 -4.42 8.83 -15.25
N ILE A 319 -3.39 8.51 -14.50
CA ILE A 319 -2.85 9.42 -13.49
C ILE A 319 -2.19 10.58 -14.23
N THR A 320 -2.52 11.81 -13.84
CA THR A 320 -2.03 13.04 -14.45
C THR A 320 -1.19 13.85 -13.47
N PRO A 321 -0.42 14.84 -13.93
CA PRO A 321 0.31 15.74 -13.02
C PRO A 321 -0.58 16.43 -11.98
N LYS A 322 -1.86 16.65 -12.28
CA LYS A 322 -2.83 17.29 -11.36
C LYS A 322 -3.22 16.38 -10.18
N ASP A 323 -3.01 15.09 -10.31
CA ASP A 323 -3.33 14.09 -9.28
C ASP A 323 -2.23 13.94 -8.25
N LEU A 324 -1.08 14.53 -8.49
CA LEU A 324 0.11 14.48 -7.66
C LEU A 324 0.42 15.87 -7.11
N SER A 325 0.62 15.96 -5.80
CA SER A 325 1.06 17.20 -5.16
C SER A 325 2.56 17.44 -5.39
N PRO A 326 3.06 18.68 -5.24
CA PRO A 326 4.51 18.93 -5.21
C PRO A 326 5.24 18.06 -4.17
N GLU A 327 4.60 17.77 -3.04
CA GLU A 327 5.12 16.87 -2.01
C GLU A 327 5.22 15.43 -2.53
N ASP A 328 4.27 14.95 -3.34
CA ASP A 328 4.34 13.64 -4.00
C ASP A 328 5.57 13.54 -4.89
N TYR A 329 5.83 14.57 -5.72
CA TYR A 329 7.02 14.61 -6.57
C TYR A 329 8.30 14.64 -5.76
N GLN A 330 8.38 15.45 -4.71
CA GLN A 330 9.54 15.51 -3.83
C GLN A 330 9.78 14.16 -3.17
N ASN A 331 8.75 13.57 -2.61
CA ASN A 331 8.82 12.32 -1.87
C ASN A 331 9.19 11.14 -2.75
N LEU A 332 8.61 11.07 -3.95
CA LEU A 332 9.02 10.10 -4.96
C LEU A 332 10.47 10.35 -5.38
N SER A 333 10.94 11.61 -5.39
CA SER A 333 12.33 11.96 -5.72
C SER A 333 13.32 11.49 -4.68
N GLU A 334 13.01 11.65 -3.45
CA GLU A 334 13.86 11.25 -2.34
C GLU A 334 13.87 9.72 -2.19
N THR A 335 12.75 9.07 -2.51
CA THR A 335 12.60 7.62 -2.52
C THR A 335 13.48 6.94 -3.57
N LEU A 336 13.68 7.59 -4.70
CA LEU A 336 14.24 7.00 -5.93
C LEU A 336 15.74 7.17 -6.10
N ASN A 337 16.44 7.52 -5.05
CA ASN A 337 17.89 7.67 -5.06
C ASN A 337 18.42 8.76 -6.01
N SER A 338 19.24 9.64 -5.50
CA SER A 338 19.71 10.93 -6.04
C SER A 338 20.33 10.92 -7.46
N ARG A 339 20.53 9.76 -8.07
CA ARG A 339 21.08 9.65 -9.42
C ARG A 339 20.14 10.07 -10.55
N ASN A 340 18.83 10.13 -10.29
CA ASN A 340 17.83 10.39 -11.33
C ASN A 340 17.07 11.72 -11.19
N LYS A 341 17.77 12.78 -10.82
CA LYS A 341 17.23 14.16 -10.83
C LYS A 341 16.55 14.57 -12.16
N TRP A 342 16.78 13.81 -13.21
CA TRP A 342 16.23 14.09 -14.54
C TRP A 342 14.73 13.75 -14.68
N LEU A 343 14.23 12.69 -14.01
CA LEU A 343 12.80 12.32 -14.02
C LEU A 343 11.89 13.42 -13.44
N TYR A 344 12.43 14.18 -12.50
CA TYR A 344 11.70 15.25 -11.81
C TYR A 344 11.61 16.55 -12.57
N ARG A 345 12.55 16.80 -13.45
CA ARG A 345 12.50 17.99 -14.29
C ARG A 345 11.40 17.92 -15.33
N LYS A 346 10.79 16.74 -15.56
CA LYS A 346 9.64 16.57 -16.48
C LYS A 346 8.46 15.92 -15.73
N MET A 347 7.69 16.74 -15.03
CA MET A 347 6.51 16.39 -14.24
C MET A 347 5.48 15.47 -14.94
N THR A 348 5.55 15.33 -16.28
CA THR A 348 4.60 14.55 -17.08
C THR A 348 4.87 13.05 -17.14
N LYS A 349 6.08 12.58 -16.77
CA LYS A 349 6.48 11.18 -17.00
C LYS A 349 6.16 10.24 -15.84
N LEU A 350 6.26 10.75 -14.63
CA LEU A 350 5.93 9.96 -13.44
C LEU A 350 4.48 9.48 -13.43
N PRO A 351 3.48 10.32 -13.74
CA PRO A 351 2.08 9.87 -13.82
C PRO A 351 1.86 8.73 -14.80
N VAL A 352 2.54 8.74 -15.95
CA VAL A 352 2.47 7.63 -16.94
C VAL A 352 3.01 6.34 -16.33
N CYS A 353 4.19 6.39 -15.70
CA CYS A 353 4.76 5.23 -15.01
C CYS A 353 3.80 4.68 -13.95
N LEU A 354 3.17 5.56 -13.16
CA LEU A 354 2.19 5.18 -12.14
C LEU A 354 0.97 4.50 -12.76
N SER A 355 0.48 4.98 -13.89
CA SER A 355 -0.68 4.39 -14.58
C SER A 355 -0.39 2.95 -15.05
N PHE A 356 0.77 2.69 -15.65
CA PHE A 356 1.18 1.33 -16.01
C PHE A 356 1.37 0.45 -14.79
N PHE A 357 2.00 0.99 -13.75
CA PHE A 357 2.21 0.30 -12.49
C PHE A 357 0.88 -0.15 -11.87
N MET A 358 -0.17 0.69 -11.92
CA MET A 358 -1.50 0.33 -11.44
C MET A 358 -2.05 -0.92 -12.15
N CYS A 359 -1.86 -1.02 -13.47
CA CYS A 359 -2.28 -2.20 -14.23
C CYS A 359 -1.52 -3.46 -13.81
N TYR A 360 -0.19 -3.37 -13.63
CA TYR A 360 0.61 -4.51 -13.16
C TYR A 360 0.20 -4.95 -11.77
N HIS A 361 -0.02 -4.00 -10.87
CA HIS A 361 -0.42 -4.29 -9.50
C HIS A 361 -1.82 -4.92 -9.43
N ASP A 362 -2.79 -4.37 -10.14
CA ASP A 362 -4.14 -4.95 -10.22
C ASP A 362 -4.11 -6.38 -10.77
N ALA A 363 -3.31 -6.62 -11.81
CA ALA A 363 -3.12 -7.95 -12.37
C ALA A 363 -2.49 -8.92 -11.36
N TYR A 364 -1.50 -8.45 -10.61
CA TYR A 364 -0.83 -9.25 -9.57
C TYR A 364 -1.77 -9.66 -8.45
N VAL A 365 -2.55 -8.72 -7.88
CA VAL A 365 -3.47 -9.01 -6.76
C VAL A 365 -4.66 -9.87 -7.19
N ASN A 366 -5.14 -9.71 -8.43
CA ASN A 366 -6.24 -10.53 -8.96
C ASN A 366 -5.77 -11.88 -9.51
N GLY A 367 -4.47 -12.10 -9.65
CA GLY A 367 -3.89 -13.36 -10.03
C GLY A 367 -4.15 -13.80 -11.49
N TYR A 368 -4.37 -12.84 -12.41
CA TYR A 368 -4.61 -13.13 -13.83
C TYR A 368 -3.41 -13.82 -14.50
N ASP A 369 -3.66 -14.84 -15.30
CA ASP A 369 -2.61 -15.64 -15.94
C ASP A 369 -1.99 -14.95 -17.16
N THR A 370 -2.81 -14.20 -17.91
CA THR A 370 -2.38 -13.43 -19.07
C THR A 370 -3.16 -12.14 -19.15
N ILE A 371 -2.47 -11.00 -19.22
CA ILE A 371 -3.10 -9.69 -19.38
C ILE A 371 -2.63 -9.00 -20.66
N ALA A 372 -3.45 -8.06 -21.15
CA ALA A 372 -3.02 -7.07 -22.12
C ALA A 372 -3.15 -5.66 -21.54
N ILE A 373 -2.24 -4.76 -21.92
CA ILE A 373 -2.30 -3.34 -21.57
C ILE A 373 -2.19 -2.54 -22.85
N VAL A 374 -3.13 -1.63 -23.06
CA VAL A 374 -3.14 -0.70 -24.20
C VAL A 374 -3.32 0.75 -23.74
N GLU A 375 -2.81 1.70 -24.53
CA GLU A 375 -3.07 3.13 -24.37
C GLU A 375 -4.31 3.55 -25.17
N ASP A 376 -4.87 4.71 -24.86
CA ASP A 376 -6.11 5.23 -25.47
C ASP A 376 -5.93 5.86 -26.88
N ASP A 377 -4.70 5.96 -27.36
CA ASP A 377 -4.35 6.57 -28.64
C ASP A 377 -3.83 5.56 -29.68
N ILE A 378 -4.36 4.36 -29.65
CA ILE A 378 -3.95 3.30 -30.57
C ILE A 378 -4.92 3.11 -31.74
N LYS A 379 -4.39 2.56 -32.85
CA LYS A 379 -5.16 2.00 -33.98
C LYS A 379 -4.62 0.63 -34.38
N PHE A 380 -5.51 -0.21 -34.90
CA PHE A 380 -5.18 -1.55 -35.37
C PHE A 380 -4.70 -1.48 -36.83
N THR A 381 -3.64 -2.23 -37.14
CA THR A 381 -3.10 -2.36 -38.49
C THR A 381 -3.45 -3.71 -39.11
N VAL A 382 -4.08 -4.58 -38.32
CA VAL A 382 -4.54 -5.93 -38.71
C VAL A 382 -5.91 -6.22 -38.10
N SER A 383 -6.57 -7.28 -38.55
CA SER A 383 -7.84 -7.73 -37.95
C SER A 383 -7.67 -8.21 -36.51
N MET A 384 -8.75 -8.17 -35.73
CA MET A 384 -8.77 -8.68 -34.36
C MET A 384 -8.49 -10.18 -34.29
N ASP A 385 -8.92 -10.97 -35.29
CA ASP A 385 -8.64 -12.40 -35.36
C ASP A 385 -7.12 -12.66 -35.38
N ARG A 386 -6.38 -11.85 -36.12
CA ARG A 386 -4.92 -11.96 -36.18
C ARG A 386 -4.23 -11.56 -34.90
N ILE A 387 -4.75 -10.55 -34.20
CA ILE A 387 -4.28 -10.16 -32.85
C ILE A 387 -4.55 -11.31 -31.88
N THR A 388 -5.75 -11.85 -31.92
CA THR A 388 -6.16 -12.98 -31.06
C THR A 388 -5.29 -14.22 -31.33
N ALA A 389 -5.01 -14.54 -32.59
CA ALA A 389 -4.11 -15.63 -32.96
C ALA A 389 -2.70 -15.44 -32.39
N ALA A 390 -2.12 -14.25 -32.54
CA ALA A 390 -0.79 -13.93 -31.98
C ALA A 390 -0.76 -14.06 -30.44
N ILE A 391 -1.81 -13.64 -29.72
CA ILE A 391 -1.91 -13.81 -28.27
C ILE A 391 -2.00 -15.30 -27.90
N ASN A 392 -2.78 -16.09 -28.63
CA ASN A 392 -2.90 -17.53 -28.38
C ASN A 392 -1.60 -18.29 -28.68
N GLU A 393 -0.85 -17.90 -29.70
CA GLU A 393 0.50 -18.39 -29.98
C GLU A 393 1.47 -18.01 -28.84
N PHE A 394 1.42 -16.75 -28.37
CA PHE A 394 2.24 -16.28 -27.26
C PHE A 394 2.04 -17.10 -25.97
N LYS A 395 0.82 -17.52 -25.66
CA LYS A 395 0.56 -18.37 -24.49
C LYS A 395 1.36 -19.67 -24.55
N LYS A 396 1.61 -20.22 -25.75
CA LYS A 396 2.29 -21.49 -25.95
C LYS A 396 3.81 -21.39 -26.02
N VAL A 397 4.37 -20.25 -26.38
CA VAL A 397 5.81 -20.06 -26.49
C VAL A 397 6.47 -19.74 -25.15
N ASN A 398 7.77 -20.07 -25.02
CA ASN A 398 8.57 -19.76 -23.84
C ASN A 398 9.05 -18.30 -23.91
N ALA A 399 8.11 -17.38 -23.76
CA ALA A 399 8.38 -15.95 -23.61
C ALA A 399 7.44 -15.35 -22.56
N SER A 400 7.86 -14.27 -21.93
CA SER A 400 7.15 -13.64 -20.80
C SER A 400 6.35 -12.40 -21.20
N VAL A 401 6.79 -11.70 -22.26
CA VAL A 401 6.17 -10.48 -22.77
C VAL A 401 6.05 -10.53 -24.28
N LEU A 402 4.87 -10.17 -24.80
CA LEU A 402 4.61 -9.96 -26.23
C LEU A 402 4.35 -8.45 -26.45
N PHE A 403 5.06 -7.88 -27.40
CA PHE A 403 4.83 -6.53 -27.91
C PHE A 403 3.96 -6.61 -29.17
N LEU A 404 2.70 -6.23 -29.07
CA LEU A 404 1.77 -6.05 -30.20
C LEU A 404 2.00 -4.72 -30.89
N GLY A 405 2.48 -3.73 -30.12
CA GLY A 405 2.87 -2.41 -30.59
C GLY A 405 4.21 -2.02 -30.02
N TYR A 406 5.12 -1.56 -30.85
CA TYR A 406 6.46 -1.12 -30.46
C TYR A 406 7.02 -0.12 -31.47
N CYS A 407 7.98 0.68 -31.00
CA CYS A 407 8.79 1.54 -31.84
C CYS A 407 10.25 1.47 -31.39
N TRP A 408 11.17 2.11 -32.11
CA TRP A 408 12.58 2.16 -31.75
C TRP A 408 13.20 0.78 -31.48
N ALA A 409 13.23 -0.07 -32.50
CA ALA A 409 13.96 -1.31 -32.47
C ALA A 409 15.17 -1.26 -33.42
N ASN A 410 16.25 -1.98 -33.08
CA ASN A 410 17.33 -2.21 -34.03
C ASN A 410 16.88 -3.24 -35.07
N CYS A 411 16.22 -2.76 -36.13
CA CYS A 411 15.61 -3.60 -37.15
C CYS A 411 16.63 -4.47 -37.91
N ALA A 412 17.85 -3.97 -38.12
CA ALA A 412 18.91 -4.76 -38.75
C ALA A 412 19.28 -5.97 -37.89
N LYS A 413 19.46 -5.75 -36.58
CA LYS A 413 19.73 -6.84 -35.63
C LYS A 413 18.52 -7.77 -35.50
N MET A 414 17.31 -7.25 -35.46
CA MET A 414 16.09 -8.05 -35.43
C MET A 414 15.97 -8.99 -36.64
N ARG A 415 16.22 -8.50 -37.84
CA ARG A 415 16.20 -9.33 -39.06
C ARG A 415 17.32 -10.37 -39.11
N ARG A 416 18.51 -10.04 -38.63
CA ARG A 416 19.66 -10.93 -38.66
C ARG A 416 19.62 -12.03 -37.58
N GLU A 417 19.16 -11.69 -36.38
CA GLU A 417 19.28 -12.56 -35.20
C GLU A 417 17.91 -12.92 -34.57
N GLY A 418 16.82 -12.30 -35.03
CA GLY A 418 15.47 -12.61 -34.56
C GLY A 418 14.97 -13.89 -35.22
N ALA A 419 14.63 -14.89 -34.42
CA ALA A 419 14.06 -16.15 -34.91
C ALA A 419 12.54 -16.10 -34.93
N GLN A 420 11.94 -16.50 -36.03
CA GLN A 420 10.50 -16.78 -36.06
C GLN A 420 10.21 -18.03 -35.24
N VAL A 421 9.28 -17.95 -34.30
CA VAL A 421 8.90 -19.04 -33.38
C VAL A 421 7.48 -19.53 -33.61
N SER A 422 6.67 -18.76 -34.33
CA SER A 422 5.36 -19.15 -34.80
C SER A 422 4.95 -18.25 -36.00
N GLU A 423 3.79 -18.45 -36.59
CA GLU A 423 3.31 -17.67 -37.75
C GLU A 423 3.31 -16.15 -37.45
N ASN A 424 2.89 -15.77 -36.23
CA ASN A 424 2.73 -14.38 -35.86
C ASN A 424 3.78 -13.88 -34.86
N LEU A 425 4.83 -14.63 -34.52
CA LEU A 425 5.77 -14.27 -33.47
C LEU A 425 7.23 -14.45 -33.86
N HIS A 426 8.04 -13.44 -33.51
CA HIS A 426 9.50 -13.47 -33.59
C HIS A 426 10.12 -13.21 -32.21
N VAL A 427 11.18 -13.94 -31.86
CA VAL A 427 11.99 -13.69 -30.67
C VAL A 427 12.78 -12.41 -30.84
N VAL A 428 12.78 -11.57 -29.85
CA VAL A 428 13.63 -10.37 -29.79
C VAL A 428 15.03 -10.77 -29.37
N PRO A 429 16.08 -10.51 -30.18
CA PRO A 429 17.45 -10.85 -29.85
C PRO A 429 17.92 -10.18 -28.56
N LYS A 430 18.87 -10.83 -27.89
CA LYS A 430 19.52 -10.26 -26.69
C LYS A 430 20.14 -8.90 -27.01
N GLY A 431 19.91 -7.92 -26.14
CA GLY A 431 20.43 -6.56 -26.28
C GLY A 431 19.64 -5.64 -27.21
N VAL A 432 18.58 -6.14 -27.88
CA VAL A 432 17.64 -5.26 -28.59
C VAL A 432 16.66 -4.64 -27.60
N GLN A 433 16.63 -3.33 -27.55
CA GLN A 433 15.62 -2.57 -26.80
C GLN A 433 14.37 -2.39 -27.67
N LEU A 434 13.21 -2.55 -27.06
CA LEU A 434 11.92 -2.17 -27.62
C LEU A 434 11.36 -1.05 -26.77
N LEU A 435 10.96 0.03 -27.37
CA LEU A 435 10.35 1.15 -26.70
C LEU A 435 8.89 1.31 -27.13
N CYS A 436 8.18 2.27 -26.53
CA CYS A 436 6.75 2.50 -26.72
C CYS A 436 5.88 1.32 -26.27
N ASN A 437 5.47 1.36 -25.03
CA ASN A 437 4.67 0.29 -24.38
C ASN A 437 3.16 0.44 -24.66
N HIS A 438 2.76 0.97 -25.81
CA HIS A 438 1.36 1.29 -26.11
C HIS A 438 0.45 0.08 -26.32
N ALA A 439 1.04 -1.14 -26.52
CA ALA A 439 0.27 -2.38 -26.59
C ALA A 439 1.15 -3.59 -26.20
N LEU A 440 0.91 -4.14 -25.03
CA LEU A 440 1.68 -5.22 -24.41
C LEU A 440 0.78 -6.36 -23.97
N VAL A 441 1.28 -7.60 -24.08
CA VAL A 441 0.68 -8.76 -23.42
C VAL A 441 1.72 -9.41 -22.49
N MET A 442 1.30 -9.78 -21.28
CA MET A 442 2.20 -10.28 -20.24
C MET A 442 1.64 -11.52 -19.56
N LYS A 443 2.52 -12.46 -19.21
CA LYS A 443 2.18 -13.65 -18.41
C LYS A 443 2.29 -13.37 -16.91
N LYS A 444 1.49 -14.07 -16.11
CA LYS A 444 1.47 -14.01 -14.64
C LYS A 444 2.86 -14.22 -14.03
N SER A 445 3.63 -15.17 -14.55
CA SER A 445 4.98 -15.44 -14.04
C SER A 445 5.87 -14.21 -14.09
N PHE A 446 5.82 -13.46 -15.21
CA PHE A 446 6.54 -12.21 -15.36
C PHE A 446 5.99 -11.13 -14.45
N ILE A 447 4.67 -10.95 -14.40
CA ILE A 447 4.03 -9.93 -13.54
C ILE A 447 4.42 -10.19 -12.08
N LYS A 448 4.32 -11.44 -11.61
CA LYS A 448 4.72 -11.84 -10.26
C LYS A 448 6.20 -11.54 -10.01
N GLU A 449 7.08 -11.93 -10.89
CA GLU A 449 8.51 -11.68 -10.78
C GLU A 449 8.81 -10.16 -10.74
N TYR A 450 8.25 -9.41 -11.71
CA TYR A 450 8.45 -7.98 -11.85
C TYR A 450 7.94 -7.21 -10.62
N MET A 451 6.81 -7.63 -10.04
CA MET A 451 6.21 -6.98 -8.89
C MET A 451 6.83 -7.40 -7.54
N THR A 452 7.43 -8.59 -7.44
CA THR A 452 8.00 -9.09 -6.18
C THR A 452 9.51 -8.85 -6.06
N ARG A 453 10.22 -8.61 -7.15
CA ARG A 453 11.60 -8.14 -7.05
C ARG A 453 11.62 -6.76 -6.44
N ASN A 454 12.26 -6.67 -5.27
CA ASN A 454 12.37 -5.46 -4.45
C ASN A 454 13.26 -4.36 -5.07
N GLU A 455 13.48 -4.41 -6.36
CA GLU A 455 14.14 -3.33 -7.04
C GLU A 455 13.11 -2.22 -7.28
N VAL A 456 13.21 -1.14 -6.52
CA VAL A 456 12.48 0.13 -6.72
C VAL A 456 12.90 0.76 -8.06
N THR A 457 13.13 -0.08 -9.06
CA THR A 457 13.58 0.29 -10.40
C THR A 457 12.47 0.84 -11.28
N TYR A 458 11.22 0.65 -10.87
CA TYR A 458 10.03 1.11 -11.60
C TYR A 458 10.04 2.60 -11.97
N TRP A 459 10.83 3.38 -11.25
CA TRP A 459 10.82 4.82 -11.32
C TRP A 459 12.10 5.41 -11.91
N ARG A 460 13.07 4.58 -12.31
CA ARG A 460 14.39 5.07 -12.75
C ARG A 460 14.34 5.85 -14.05
N HIS A 461 13.41 5.48 -14.95
CA HIS A 461 13.32 6.04 -16.30
C HIS A 461 11.86 6.21 -16.73
N ARG A 462 11.65 6.51 -18.03
CA ARG A 462 10.32 6.38 -18.66
C ARG A 462 9.87 4.94 -18.54
N ASN A 463 8.56 4.70 -18.49
CA ASN A 463 8.01 3.36 -18.33
C ASN A 463 8.55 2.34 -19.36
N ASP A 464 8.63 2.75 -20.62
CA ASP A 464 9.15 1.93 -21.72
C ASP A 464 10.63 1.57 -21.56
N HIS A 465 11.47 2.53 -21.16
CA HIS A 465 12.89 2.28 -20.85
C HIS A 465 13.04 1.38 -19.62
N THR A 466 12.28 1.62 -18.57
CA THR A 466 12.34 0.82 -17.33
C THR A 466 11.99 -0.63 -17.60
N LEU A 467 10.91 -0.89 -18.33
CA LEU A 467 10.52 -2.25 -18.71
C LEU A 467 11.57 -2.90 -19.61
N SER A 468 12.05 -2.17 -20.62
CA SER A 468 13.04 -2.69 -21.57
C SER A 468 14.38 -3.02 -20.90
N ASP A 469 14.84 -2.17 -19.99
CA ASP A 469 16.04 -2.39 -19.21
C ASP A 469 15.88 -3.58 -18.28
N TYR A 470 14.76 -3.68 -17.59
CA TYR A 470 14.46 -4.85 -16.72
C TYR A 470 14.51 -6.16 -17.51
N LEU A 471 13.81 -6.22 -18.66
CA LEU A 471 13.80 -7.41 -19.51
C LEU A 471 15.19 -7.80 -20.00
N ARG A 472 16.06 -6.81 -20.31
CA ARG A 472 17.44 -7.00 -20.72
C ARG A 472 18.31 -7.53 -19.58
N ASP A 473 18.28 -6.83 -18.45
CA ASP A 473 19.20 -7.04 -17.32
C ASP A 473 18.94 -8.39 -16.62
N HIS A 474 17.70 -8.88 -16.70
CA HIS A 474 17.33 -10.19 -16.15
C HIS A 474 17.23 -11.30 -17.21
N GLY A 475 17.61 -11.03 -18.46
CA GLY A 475 17.60 -12.02 -19.54
C GLY A 475 16.22 -12.58 -19.87
N ILE A 476 15.15 -11.82 -19.63
CA ILE A 476 13.77 -12.25 -19.81
C ILE A 476 13.44 -12.30 -21.31
N LYS A 477 12.94 -13.46 -21.75
CA LYS A 477 12.54 -13.67 -23.14
C LYS A 477 11.30 -12.86 -23.50
N LYS A 478 11.38 -12.14 -24.59
CA LYS A 478 10.31 -11.33 -25.17
C LYS A 478 10.13 -11.64 -26.66
N VAL A 479 8.92 -11.51 -27.13
CA VAL A 479 8.56 -11.69 -28.54
C VAL A 479 7.83 -10.47 -29.08
N VAL A 480 7.86 -10.33 -30.40
CA VAL A 480 7.14 -9.29 -31.15
C VAL A 480 6.35 -9.93 -32.28
N THR A 481 5.35 -9.21 -32.80
CA THR A 481 4.70 -9.54 -34.06
C THR A 481 5.61 -9.15 -35.24
N PRO A 482 5.46 -9.78 -36.44
CA PRO A 482 6.31 -9.54 -37.62
C PRO A 482 6.34 -8.08 -38.05
N LYS A 483 5.24 -7.38 -37.84
CA LYS A 483 5.10 -5.91 -37.89
C LYS A 483 4.27 -5.47 -36.69
N ALA A 484 4.29 -4.20 -36.32
CA ALA A 484 3.40 -3.72 -35.26
C ALA A 484 1.93 -3.91 -35.68
N PHE A 485 1.19 -4.76 -34.95
CA PHE A 485 -0.24 -4.98 -35.16
C PHE A 485 -1.07 -3.85 -34.59
N ILE A 486 -0.51 -3.13 -33.65
CA ILE A 486 -1.11 -1.96 -32.99
C ILE A 486 -0.10 -0.81 -33.05
N VAL A 487 -0.54 0.35 -33.50
CA VAL A 487 0.28 1.57 -33.59
C VAL A 487 -0.40 2.72 -32.89
N GLN A 488 0.36 3.75 -32.54
CA GLN A 488 -0.23 4.98 -31.99
C GLN A 488 -0.92 5.79 -33.07
N ASN A 489 -2.14 6.25 -32.79
CA ASN A 489 -2.97 7.07 -33.67
C ASN A 489 -2.70 8.56 -33.43
N ARG A 490 -1.48 9.01 -33.75
CA ARG A 490 -1.04 10.38 -33.49
C ARG A 490 -1.72 11.41 -34.38
N GLU A 491 -2.12 11.04 -35.60
CA GLU A 491 -2.75 11.91 -36.57
C GLU A 491 -4.11 12.43 -36.10
N GLU A 492 -4.92 11.55 -35.51
CA GLU A 492 -6.26 11.93 -35.03
C GLU A 492 -6.29 12.41 -33.58
N MET A 493 -5.38 11.89 -32.73
CA MET A 493 -5.44 12.09 -31.29
C MET A 493 -4.47 13.15 -30.77
N GLY A 494 -3.51 13.60 -31.60
CA GLY A 494 -2.40 14.42 -31.13
C GLY A 494 -1.46 13.69 -30.18
N SER A 495 -0.24 14.17 -30.03
CA SER A 495 0.68 13.65 -29.04
C SER A 495 0.61 14.50 -27.76
N ASN A 496 0.49 13.89 -26.60
CA ASN A 496 0.69 14.59 -25.34
C ASN A 496 2.19 14.90 -25.07
N ASN A 497 3.08 14.47 -25.96
CA ASN A 497 4.53 14.70 -25.92
C ASN A 497 4.95 15.53 -27.13
N GLU A 498 4.99 16.83 -26.97
CA GLU A 498 5.35 17.82 -28.01
C GLU A 498 6.76 17.68 -28.64
N ASN A 499 7.59 16.73 -28.18
CA ASN A 499 9.00 16.62 -28.56
C ASN A 499 9.38 15.31 -29.28
N TYR A 500 8.45 14.58 -29.88
CA TYR A 500 8.75 13.30 -30.54
C TYR A 500 8.29 13.26 -32.01
N ASP A 501 8.74 14.19 -32.82
CA ASP A 501 8.49 14.20 -34.28
C ASP A 501 9.35 13.22 -35.08
N ASN A 502 10.33 12.57 -34.43
CA ASN A 502 11.09 11.54 -35.12
C ASN A 502 10.49 10.16 -34.80
N GLY A 503 9.38 9.84 -35.47
CA GLY A 503 8.72 8.54 -35.39
C GLY A 503 9.66 7.38 -35.70
N GLY A 504 10.20 6.76 -34.62
CA GLY A 504 10.90 5.49 -34.76
C GLY A 504 9.95 4.48 -35.41
N LYS A 505 10.26 4.01 -36.62
CA LYS A 505 9.44 3.03 -37.34
C LYS A 505 9.55 1.68 -36.65
N ALA A 506 8.41 0.99 -36.52
CA ALA A 506 8.43 -0.42 -36.15
C ALA A 506 9.12 -1.26 -37.26
N CYS A 507 9.81 -2.31 -36.88
CA CYS A 507 10.42 -3.21 -37.83
C CYS A 507 9.34 -3.98 -38.61
N VAL A 508 9.58 -4.19 -39.89
CA VAL A 508 8.91 -5.23 -40.67
C VAL A 508 9.89 -6.41 -40.73
N LEU A 509 9.48 -7.53 -40.17
CA LEU A 509 10.21 -8.80 -40.14
C LEU A 509 9.53 -9.73 -41.14
N ASN A 510 10.23 -10.17 -42.16
CA ASN A 510 9.72 -11.11 -43.16
C ASN A 510 10.03 -12.52 -42.72
#